data_6bf7b4d4161ba47d6a9d78cbb6fcc643
#
_entry.id   6bf7b4d4161ba47d6a9d78cbb6fcc643
#
_cell.length_a   1.000
_cell.length_b   1.000
_cell.length_c   1.000
_cell.angle_alpha   90.00
_cell.angle_beta   90.00
_cell.angle_gamma   90.00
#
_symmetry.space_group_name_H-M   'P 1'
#
loop_
_entity.id
_entity.type
_entity.pdbx_description
1 polymer ?
#
loop_
_entity_poly.entity_id
_entity_poly.type
_entity_poly.pdbx_seq_one_letter_code
_entity_poly.pdbx_strand_id
1 'polypeptide(L)'
;VKRHCLNLRRVNMYNLLRPILFRLDPERAHALTLNALRLAGNFAPARKILEAVYKAPSTPVEAFGLTFKNPIGLAAGYDKDGVAVRGLSALGFGHVEIGTVTPRPQAGNPSPRVFRLLEDEAVINRMGFPSRGSEFMQMQLHPALRGSLTERLIGFDARSRPQGFQRLSDSILGINLGKNKDTPNEDAALDYVSLADVFARYADYLTINISSPNTTGLRQLQERGALESLLTRVGEQRKISEASLKKRLPILVKLSPDLAEAELDAALEVILRAKMDGVIVTNTTLSRAGLRSNRKGEAGGLSGSPLKVKSEAVLRQTVKRVNGEIPIVSAGGIMSPDDAKRRLEMGATLIQIYTGLIYRGPALALNIARKF
;
A
#
# COMPACT_ATOMS: atom_id res chain seq x y z
N VAL A 1 38.46 23.09 22.11
CA VAL A 1 37.12 23.69 22.18
C VAL A 1 36.12 22.59 21.89
N LYS A 2 35.55 21.95 22.93
CA LYS A 2 34.51 20.93 22.82
C LYS A 2 33.23 21.59 22.34
N ARG A 3 32.80 21.32 21.11
CA ARG A 3 31.46 21.68 20.62
C ARG A 3 30.45 20.81 21.39
N HIS A 4 29.78 21.42 22.37
CA HIS A 4 28.56 20.89 22.94
C HIS A 4 27.48 20.95 21.86
N CYS A 5 27.27 19.84 21.13
CA CYS A 5 26.08 19.66 20.33
C CYS A 5 24.89 19.60 21.30
N LEU A 6 24.13 20.67 21.37
CA LEU A 6 22.82 20.70 22.00
C LEU A 6 21.96 19.60 21.37
N ASN A 7 21.82 18.49 22.09
CA ASN A 7 20.82 17.45 21.81
C ASN A 7 19.43 18.06 22.10
N LEU A 8 18.96 18.94 21.22
CA LEU A 8 17.54 19.27 21.16
C LEU A 8 16.81 17.97 20.86
N ARG A 9 16.30 17.29 21.88
CA ARG A 9 15.27 16.26 21.75
C ARG A 9 14.18 16.91 20.91
N ARG A 10 14.16 16.62 19.60
CA ARG A 10 13.09 17.07 18.70
C ARG A 10 11.79 16.53 19.31
N VAL A 11 11.05 17.39 19.99
CA VAL A 11 9.72 17.07 20.47
C VAL A 11 8.97 16.57 19.24
N ASN A 12 8.55 15.30 19.26
CA ASN A 12 7.80 14.77 18.15
C ASN A 12 6.44 15.46 18.17
N MET A 13 6.29 16.52 17.37
CA MET A 13 5.06 17.35 17.29
C MET A 13 3.82 16.48 17.13
N TYR A 14 3.96 15.31 16.50
CA TYR A 14 2.86 14.39 16.38
C TYR A 14 2.33 13.91 17.73
N ASN A 15 3.18 13.73 18.74
CA ASN A 15 2.75 13.35 20.09
C ASN A 15 1.81 14.37 20.74
N LEU A 16 1.92 15.65 20.35
CA LEU A 16 1.00 16.72 20.82
C LEU A 16 -0.31 16.71 20.01
N LEU A 17 -0.26 16.39 18.73
CA LEU A 17 -1.43 16.36 17.85
C LEU A 17 -2.23 15.05 17.98
N ARG A 18 -1.56 13.92 18.25
CA ARG A 18 -2.19 12.61 18.34
C ARG A 18 -3.39 12.55 19.31
N PRO A 19 -3.33 13.08 20.54
CA PRO A 19 -4.48 13.05 21.44
C PRO A 19 -5.71 13.75 20.86
N ILE A 20 -5.52 14.86 20.12
CA ILE A 20 -6.60 15.60 19.46
C ILE A 20 -7.18 14.78 18.31
N LEU A 21 -6.32 14.26 17.42
CA LEU A 21 -6.74 13.42 16.31
C LEU A 21 -7.47 12.14 16.77
N PHE A 22 -7.06 11.62 17.94
CA PHE A 22 -7.65 10.39 18.47
C PHE A 22 -9.00 10.59 19.16
N ARG A 23 -9.39 11.83 19.48
CA ARG A 23 -10.76 12.17 19.90
C ARG A 23 -11.75 12.20 18.72
N LEU A 24 -11.25 12.42 17.50
CA LEU A 24 -12.09 12.42 16.31
C LEU A 24 -12.45 10.97 15.92
N ASP A 25 -13.56 10.81 15.22
CA ASP A 25 -13.87 9.58 14.51
C ASP A 25 -12.70 9.15 13.62
N PRO A 26 -12.35 7.85 13.55
CA PRO A 26 -11.19 7.39 12.79
C PRO A 26 -11.18 7.76 11.31
N GLU A 27 -12.34 7.69 10.62
CA GLU A 27 -12.42 8.05 9.20
C GLU A 27 -12.33 9.57 9.01
N ARG A 28 -12.91 10.37 9.91
CA ARG A 28 -12.77 11.84 9.89
C ARG A 28 -11.33 12.27 10.11
N ALA A 29 -10.65 11.69 11.10
CA ALA A 29 -9.23 11.97 11.35
C ALA A 29 -8.36 11.59 10.15
N HIS A 30 -8.65 10.44 9.51
CA HIS A 30 -7.97 10.02 8.28
C HIS A 30 -8.21 11.01 7.14
N ALA A 31 -9.46 11.39 6.88
CA ALA A 31 -9.81 12.35 5.83
C ALA A 31 -9.14 13.72 6.04
N LEU A 32 -9.08 14.20 7.30
CA LEU A 32 -8.40 15.45 7.65
C LEU A 32 -6.91 15.39 7.33
N THR A 33 -6.22 14.34 7.79
CA THR A 33 -4.78 14.17 7.56
C THR A 33 -4.45 13.95 6.09
N LEU A 34 -5.25 13.19 5.37
CA LEU A 34 -5.08 12.96 3.93
C LEU A 34 -5.28 14.26 3.14
N ASN A 35 -6.30 15.07 3.48
CA ASN A 35 -6.52 16.36 2.85
C ASN A 35 -5.39 17.36 3.14
N ALA A 36 -4.86 17.38 4.36
CA ALA A 36 -3.69 18.20 4.70
C ALA A 36 -2.47 17.82 3.84
N LEU A 37 -2.20 16.52 3.69
CA LEU A 37 -1.12 16.02 2.84
C LEU A 37 -1.38 16.33 1.36
N ARG A 38 -2.62 16.24 0.88
CA ARG A 38 -3.01 16.64 -0.48
C ARG A 38 -2.70 18.11 -0.74
N LEU A 39 -3.12 18.99 0.16
CA LEU A 39 -2.88 20.44 0.04
C LEU A 39 -1.39 20.76 0.09
N ALA A 40 -0.68 20.25 1.09
CA ALA A 40 0.77 20.47 1.24
C ALA A 40 1.56 19.89 0.05
N GLY A 41 1.19 18.71 -0.46
CA GLY A 41 1.83 18.10 -1.62
C GLY A 41 1.63 18.86 -2.92
N ASN A 42 0.48 19.54 -3.10
CA ASN A 42 0.17 20.32 -4.29
C ASN A 42 0.69 21.77 -4.22
N PHE A 43 0.98 22.29 -3.03
CA PHE A 43 1.59 23.61 -2.84
C PHE A 43 3.11 23.47 -2.72
N ALA A 44 3.86 23.87 -3.75
CA ALA A 44 5.30 23.62 -3.86
C ALA A 44 6.14 24.07 -2.65
N PRO A 45 5.93 25.26 -2.03
CA PRO A 45 6.67 25.65 -0.84
C PRO A 45 6.43 24.71 0.36
N ALA A 46 5.17 24.33 0.63
CA ALA A 46 4.85 23.42 1.72
C ALA A 46 5.42 22.01 1.46
N ARG A 47 5.37 21.54 0.22
CA ARG A 47 5.98 20.26 -0.16
C ARG A 47 7.48 20.26 0.07
N LYS A 48 8.22 21.31 -0.32
CA LYS A 48 9.67 21.44 -0.07
C LYS A 48 9.98 21.43 1.43
N ILE A 49 9.14 22.05 2.25
CA ILE A 49 9.29 22.00 3.72
C ILE A 49 9.12 20.56 4.22
N LEU A 50 8.08 19.84 3.77
CA LEU A 50 7.89 18.42 4.13
C LEU A 50 9.09 17.57 3.70
N GLU A 51 9.56 17.72 2.47
CA GLU A 51 10.74 17.01 1.94
C GLU A 51 11.99 17.29 2.79
N ALA A 52 12.20 18.53 3.21
CA ALA A 52 13.34 18.89 4.08
C ALA A 52 13.23 18.32 5.48
N VAL A 53 12.01 18.39 6.09
CA VAL A 53 11.75 17.91 7.46
C VAL A 53 11.85 16.39 7.55
N TYR A 54 11.31 15.68 6.54
CA TYR A 54 11.24 14.21 6.51
C TYR A 54 12.28 13.58 5.57
N LYS A 55 13.34 14.33 5.22
CA LYS A 55 14.44 13.80 4.38
C LYS A 55 15.05 12.55 5.02
N ALA A 56 14.74 11.41 4.45
CA ALA A 56 15.31 10.12 4.85
C ALA A 56 16.72 9.94 4.25
N PRO A 57 17.65 9.29 4.95
CA PRO A 57 18.88 8.79 4.34
C PRO A 57 18.57 7.93 3.11
N SER A 58 19.43 7.98 2.11
CA SER A 58 19.35 7.11 0.94
C SER A 58 20.08 5.81 1.26
N THR A 59 19.34 4.71 1.23
CA THR A 59 19.85 3.33 1.34
C THR A 59 19.22 2.54 0.18
N PRO A 60 19.74 2.73 -1.06
CA PRO A 60 19.10 2.18 -2.26
C PRO A 60 18.95 0.67 -2.20
N VAL A 61 17.80 0.18 -2.67
CA VAL A 61 17.49 -1.25 -2.76
C VAL A 61 16.93 -1.54 -4.14
N GLU A 62 17.48 -2.58 -4.78
CA GLU A 62 16.97 -3.09 -6.04
C GLU A 62 15.93 -4.17 -5.80
N ALA A 63 14.74 -4.00 -6.38
CA ALA A 63 13.69 -5.01 -6.37
C ALA A 63 12.81 -4.87 -7.62
N PHE A 64 12.32 -5.96 -8.15
CA PHE A 64 11.40 -6.02 -9.31
C PHE A 64 11.96 -5.31 -10.57
N GLY A 65 13.27 -5.08 -10.66
CA GLY A 65 13.90 -4.26 -11.71
C GLY A 65 13.72 -2.74 -11.52
N LEU A 66 13.42 -2.31 -10.30
CA LEU A 66 13.28 -0.91 -9.88
C LEU A 66 14.27 -0.58 -8.76
N THR A 67 14.77 0.65 -8.76
CA THR A 67 15.65 1.18 -7.70
C THR A 67 14.80 1.99 -6.71
N PHE A 68 14.71 1.51 -5.48
CA PHE A 68 14.04 2.20 -4.37
C PHE A 68 15.07 3.02 -3.58
N LYS A 69 14.80 4.30 -3.31
CA LYS A 69 15.73 5.15 -2.53
C LYS A 69 15.99 4.67 -1.09
N ASN A 70 15.06 3.90 -0.55
CA ASN A 70 15.16 3.16 0.71
C ASN A 70 14.10 2.04 0.75
N PRO A 71 14.21 1.03 1.62
CA PRO A 71 13.30 -0.11 1.63
C PRO A 71 11.92 0.14 2.22
N ILE A 72 11.61 1.38 2.64
CA ILE A 72 10.43 1.69 3.46
C ILE A 72 9.31 2.20 2.57
N GLY A 73 8.15 1.56 2.63
CA GLY A 73 6.95 1.94 1.89
C GLY A 73 5.74 2.26 2.75
N LEU A 74 4.82 2.98 2.17
CA LEU A 74 3.46 3.13 2.67
C LEU A 74 2.58 2.06 2.04
N ALA A 75 1.90 1.26 2.88
CA ALA A 75 0.97 0.24 2.41
C ALA A 75 -0.30 0.83 1.81
N ALA A 76 -0.89 0.13 0.84
CA ALA A 76 -2.19 0.45 0.26
C ALA A 76 -3.30 0.58 1.34
N GLY A 77 -4.32 1.38 1.02
CA GLY A 77 -5.46 1.65 1.89
C GLY A 77 -5.39 3.01 2.60
N TYR A 78 -4.22 3.66 2.63
CA TYR A 78 -4.10 5.01 3.20
C TYR A 78 -4.62 6.06 2.21
N ASP A 79 -4.14 6.07 0.99
CA ASP A 79 -4.65 6.90 -0.12
C ASP A 79 -5.32 6.00 -1.17
N LYS A 80 -6.64 5.83 -1.02
CA LYS A 80 -7.38 4.87 -1.85
C LYS A 80 -7.61 5.35 -3.27
N ASP A 81 -7.63 6.67 -3.45
CA ASP A 81 -8.01 7.31 -4.70
C ASP A 81 -6.85 8.10 -5.35
N GLY A 82 -5.63 8.02 -4.79
CA GLY A 82 -4.44 8.66 -5.35
C GLY A 82 -4.42 10.19 -5.22
N VAL A 83 -5.12 10.74 -4.21
CA VAL A 83 -5.30 12.20 -4.08
C VAL A 83 -4.11 12.92 -3.43
N ALA A 84 -3.28 12.20 -2.65
CA ALA A 84 -2.22 12.80 -1.83
C ALA A 84 -0.80 12.25 -2.13
N VAL A 85 -0.60 11.62 -3.29
CA VAL A 85 0.67 10.96 -3.66
C VAL A 85 1.89 11.83 -3.41
N ARG A 86 1.87 13.11 -3.85
CA ARG A 86 2.99 14.06 -3.68
C ARG A 86 3.29 14.34 -2.21
N GLY A 87 2.25 14.53 -1.40
CA GLY A 87 2.41 14.81 0.04
C GLY A 87 2.90 13.59 0.81
N LEU A 88 2.41 12.39 0.48
CA LEU A 88 2.86 11.14 1.07
C LEU A 88 4.32 10.84 0.72
N SER A 89 4.70 11.03 -0.55
CA SER A 89 6.09 10.83 -0.99
C SER A 89 7.07 11.79 -0.31
N ALA A 90 6.62 13.01 0.01
CA ALA A 90 7.42 14.00 0.74
C ALA A 90 7.72 13.59 2.21
N LEU A 91 7.04 12.55 2.73
CA LEU A 91 7.33 12.00 4.07
C LEU A 91 8.54 11.04 4.12
N GLY A 92 9.29 10.90 3.04
CA GLY A 92 10.55 10.16 3.01
C GLY A 92 10.42 8.67 2.65
N PHE A 93 9.23 8.20 2.26
CA PHE A 93 9.03 6.82 1.79
C PHE A 93 9.80 6.53 0.51
N GLY A 94 10.44 5.37 0.42
CA GLY A 94 11.03 4.82 -0.80
C GLY A 94 9.98 4.46 -1.85
N HIS A 95 8.80 3.98 -1.39
CA HIS A 95 7.64 3.74 -2.25
C HIS A 95 6.32 4.08 -1.53
N VAL A 96 5.32 4.41 -2.32
CA VAL A 96 3.95 4.66 -1.86
C VAL A 96 3.01 3.78 -2.67
N GLU A 97 2.26 2.91 -1.99
CA GLU A 97 1.23 2.09 -2.61
C GLU A 97 -0.15 2.72 -2.38
N ILE A 98 -0.79 3.16 -3.45
CA ILE A 98 -2.13 3.74 -3.43
C ILE A 98 -3.18 2.70 -3.80
N GLY A 99 -4.45 2.98 -3.54
CA GLY A 99 -5.55 2.02 -3.72
C GLY A 99 -5.95 1.40 -2.37
N THR A 100 -6.77 0.38 -2.35
CA THR A 100 -7.20 -0.48 -3.46
C THR A 100 -8.21 0.25 -4.33
N VAL A 101 -7.96 0.29 -5.63
CA VAL A 101 -8.86 0.83 -6.64
C VAL A 101 -9.71 -0.30 -7.22
N THR A 102 -10.96 0.02 -7.56
CA THR A 102 -11.88 -0.89 -8.27
C THR A 102 -12.25 -0.28 -9.62
N PRO A 103 -12.67 -1.09 -10.63
CA PRO A 103 -13.06 -0.55 -11.92
C PRO A 103 -14.13 0.52 -11.82
N ARG A 104 -15.24 0.20 -11.17
CA ARG A 104 -16.36 1.12 -10.94
C ARG A 104 -16.31 1.73 -9.54
N PRO A 105 -16.89 2.92 -9.32
CA PRO A 105 -17.06 3.47 -7.97
C PRO A 105 -17.87 2.55 -7.08
N GLN A 106 -17.48 2.48 -5.79
CA GLN A 106 -18.27 1.78 -4.77
C GLN A 106 -18.04 2.40 -3.39
N ALA A 107 -19.10 2.47 -2.58
CA ALA A 107 -19.07 3.08 -1.25
C ALA A 107 -18.29 2.25 -0.21
N GLY A 108 -18.09 0.96 -0.47
CA GLY A 108 -17.62 0.00 0.53
C GLY A 108 -18.72 -0.41 1.50
N ASN A 109 -18.33 -0.90 2.68
CA ASN A 109 -19.27 -1.34 3.71
C ASN A 109 -19.82 -0.14 4.51
N PRO A 110 -21.00 -0.27 5.17
CA PRO A 110 -21.57 0.79 6.00
C PRO A 110 -20.67 1.23 7.16
N SER A 111 -20.74 2.51 7.52
CA SER A 111 -20.11 3.06 8.73
C SER A 111 -20.97 2.79 9.98
N PRO A 112 -20.35 2.69 11.19
CA PRO A 112 -18.91 2.79 11.46
C PRO A 112 -18.16 1.52 11.02
N ARG A 113 -16.98 1.70 10.42
CA ARG A 113 -16.21 0.61 9.80
C ARG A 113 -14.71 0.66 10.07
N VAL A 114 -14.26 1.58 10.92
CA VAL A 114 -12.88 1.70 11.38
C VAL A 114 -12.86 1.92 12.89
N PHE A 115 -12.12 1.09 13.61
CA PHE A 115 -12.05 1.11 15.07
C PHE A 115 -10.60 1.11 15.52
N ARG A 116 -10.22 2.11 16.33
CA ARG A 116 -8.92 2.14 17.00
C ARG A 116 -9.00 1.38 18.32
N LEU A 117 -8.03 0.52 18.56
CA LEU A 117 -7.84 -0.23 19.80
C LEU A 117 -6.58 0.32 20.47
N LEU A 118 -6.78 1.30 21.37
CA LEU A 118 -5.67 2.09 21.92
C LEU A 118 -4.76 1.25 22.81
N GLU A 119 -5.34 0.37 23.60
CA GLU A 119 -4.66 -0.53 24.53
C GLU A 119 -3.76 -1.52 23.80
N ASP A 120 -4.07 -1.80 22.54
CA ASP A 120 -3.39 -2.79 21.72
C ASP A 120 -2.56 -2.15 20.59
N GLU A 121 -2.54 -0.81 20.50
CA GLU A 121 -1.94 -0.09 19.37
C GLU A 121 -2.36 -0.69 18.01
N ALA A 122 -3.66 -0.88 17.84
CA ALA A 122 -4.22 -1.64 16.74
C ALA A 122 -5.40 -0.91 16.07
N VAL A 123 -5.75 -1.35 14.87
CA VAL A 123 -6.94 -0.90 14.15
C VAL A 123 -7.67 -2.12 13.61
N ILE A 124 -8.98 -2.19 13.87
CA ILE A 124 -9.90 -3.09 13.14
C ILE A 124 -10.59 -2.26 12.07
N ASN A 125 -10.64 -2.78 10.84
CA ASN A 125 -11.39 -2.15 9.77
C ASN A 125 -12.22 -3.18 8.98
N ARG A 126 -13.39 -2.73 8.52
CA ARG A 126 -14.27 -3.46 7.59
C ARG A 126 -14.65 -2.58 6.41
N MET A 127 -13.64 -1.93 5.80
CA MET A 127 -13.85 -0.92 4.76
C MET A 127 -14.56 -1.45 3.51
N GLY A 128 -14.20 -2.65 3.00
CA GLY A 128 -14.82 -3.25 1.81
C GLY A 128 -14.48 -2.53 0.51
N PHE A 129 -13.24 -2.05 0.36
CA PHE A 129 -12.73 -1.35 -0.82
C PHE A 129 -13.57 -0.14 -1.25
N PRO A 130 -13.83 0.86 -0.36
CA PRO A 130 -14.41 2.11 -0.85
C PRO A 130 -13.45 2.74 -1.86
N SER A 131 -13.96 3.03 -3.03
CA SER A 131 -13.20 3.56 -4.18
C SER A 131 -14.09 4.47 -5.02
N ARG A 132 -13.52 5.53 -5.55
CA ARG A 132 -14.19 6.41 -6.50
C ARG A 132 -14.06 5.91 -7.95
N GLY A 133 -13.48 4.71 -8.12
CA GLY A 133 -13.31 4.04 -9.40
C GLY A 133 -12.03 4.42 -10.15
N SER A 134 -11.75 3.65 -11.19
CA SER A 134 -10.54 3.80 -12.00
C SER A 134 -10.45 5.14 -12.70
N GLU A 135 -11.53 5.66 -13.24
CA GLU A 135 -11.57 6.97 -13.94
C GLU A 135 -11.17 8.11 -13.00
N PHE A 136 -11.71 8.11 -11.77
CA PHE A 136 -11.36 9.13 -10.80
C PHE A 136 -9.88 9.09 -10.44
N MET A 137 -9.33 7.91 -10.18
CA MET A 137 -7.91 7.76 -9.85
C MET A 137 -7.03 8.17 -11.04
N GLN A 138 -7.40 7.84 -12.28
CA GLN A 138 -6.69 8.33 -13.47
C GLN A 138 -6.62 9.86 -13.51
N MET A 139 -7.74 10.55 -13.23
CA MET A 139 -7.76 12.02 -13.16
C MET A 139 -6.82 12.57 -12.09
N GLN A 140 -6.64 11.86 -10.94
CA GLN A 140 -5.70 12.28 -9.91
C GLN A 140 -4.23 12.08 -10.32
N LEU A 141 -3.95 11.02 -11.07
CA LEU A 141 -2.60 10.67 -11.48
C LEU A 141 -2.14 11.44 -12.72
N HIS A 142 -3.06 11.93 -13.53
CA HIS A 142 -2.75 12.63 -14.77
C HIS A 142 -2.67 14.15 -14.56
N PRO A 143 -1.49 14.77 -14.71
CA PRO A 143 -1.32 16.20 -14.46
C PRO A 143 -2.19 17.10 -15.37
N ALA A 144 -2.34 16.73 -16.64
CA ALA A 144 -3.11 17.50 -17.62
C ALA A 144 -4.64 17.42 -17.39
N LEU A 145 -5.14 16.36 -16.70
CA LEU A 145 -6.56 16.25 -16.41
C LEU A 145 -6.99 17.08 -15.17
N ARG A 146 -6.05 17.70 -14.48
CA ARG A 146 -6.31 18.65 -13.39
C ARG A 146 -6.57 20.08 -13.89
N GLY A 147 -6.38 20.34 -15.18
CA GLY A 147 -6.67 21.61 -15.85
C GLY A 147 -8.17 21.87 -16.07
N SER A 148 -8.50 23.01 -16.68
CA SER A 148 -9.87 23.49 -16.88
C SER A 148 -10.74 22.50 -17.68
N LEU A 149 -12.08 22.64 -17.55
CA LEU A 149 -13.08 21.88 -18.32
C LEU A 149 -12.83 21.93 -19.84
N THR A 150 -12.20 22.98 -20.35
CA THR A 150 -11.86 23.18 -21.77
C THR A 150 -10.80 22.19 -22.26
N GLU A 151 -9.83 21.81 -21.45
CA GLU A 151 -8.80 20.81 -21.82
C GLU A 151 -9.35 19.38 -21.86
N ARG A 152 -10.49 19.13 -21.18
CA ARG A 152 -11.19 17.84 -21.21
C ARG A 152 -11.95 17.58 -22.51
N LEU A 153 -12.30 18.64 -23.25
CA LEU A 153 -13.13 18.57 -24.47
C LEU A 153 -12.30 18.42 -25.75
N ILE A 154 -10.99 18.66 -25.71
CA ILE A 154 -10.11 18.49 -26.86
C ILE A 154 -9.56 17.07 -26.83
N GLY A 155 -10.29 16.13 -27.43
CA GLY A 155 -9.88 14.82 -27.91
C GLY A 155 -8.72 14.13 -27.15
N PHE A 156 -8.91 13.83 -25.86
CA PHE A 156 -7.92 13.10 -25.08
C PHE A 156 -7.86 11.64 -25.57
N ASP A 157 -6.82 11.29 -26.32
CA ASP A 157 -6.49 9.89 -26.55
C ASP A 157 -5.92 9.29 -25.24
N ALA A 158 -6.81 8.60 -24.52
CA ALA A 158 -6.45 7.89 -23.28
C ALA A 158 -5.32 6.85 -23.48
N ARG A 159 -4.95 6.53 -24.72
CA ARG A 159 -3.91 5.56 -25.09
C ARG A 159 -2.54 6.21 -25.26
N SER A 160 -2.47 7.53 -25.44
CA SER A 160 -1.18 8.22 -25.55
C SER A 160 -0.62 8.53 -24.18
N ARG A 161 0.63 8.10 -23.91
CA ARG A 161 1.41 8.63 -22.79
C ARG A 161 1.72 10.08 -23.14
N PRO A 162 1.33 11.07 -22.32
CA PRO A 162 1.73 12.45 -22.60
C PRO A 162 3.26 12.47 -22.68
N GLN A 163 3.82 12.98 -23.78
CA GLN A 163 5.24 13.29 -23.83
C GLN A 163 5.53 14.25 -22.68
N GLY A 164 6.43 13.84 -21.76
CA GLY A 164 6.74 14.63 -20.57
C GLY A 164 5.93 14.29 -19.31
N PHE A 165 5.44 13.04 -19.15
CA PHE A 165 4.88 12.59 -17.88
C PHE A 165 5.94 12.75 -16.78
N GLN A 166 5.90 13.90 -16.12
CA GLN A 166 6.75 14.18 -14.97
C GLN A 166 6.28 13.28 -13.82
N ARG A 167 7.17 12.43 -13.31
CA ARG A 167 6.87 11.62 -12.11
C ARG A 167 6.24 12.52 -11.05
N LEU A 168 5.14 12.08 -10.47
CA LEU A 168 4.46 12.83 -9.40
C LEU A 168 5.36 12.98 -8.16
N SER A 169 6.38 12.15 -8.04
CA SER A 169 7.33 12.12 -6.91
C SER A 169 8.59 11.32 -7.24
N ASP A 170 9.62 11.48 -6.41
CA ASP A 170 10.85 10.66 -6.44
C ASP A 170 10.67 9.27 -5.80
N SER A 171 9.52 9.01 -5.18
CA SER A 171 9.18 7.69 -4.63
C SER A 171 8.59 6.81 -5.72
N ILE A 172 8.87 5.52 -5.67
CA ILE A 172 8.23 4.51 -6.52
C ILE A 172 6.74 4.47 -6.22
N LEU A 173 5.90 4.47 -7.24
CA LEU A 173 4.45 4.43 -7.14
C LEU A 173 3.92 3.02 -7.43
N GLY A 174 3.39 2.37 -6.40
CA GLY A 174 2.59 1.15 -6.54
C GLY A 174 1.10 1.46 -6.63
N ILE A 175 0.37 0.70 -7.45
CA ILE A 175 -1.09 0.77 -7.51
C ILE A 175 -1.68 -0.59 -7.16
N ASN A 176 -2.48 -0.60 -6.09
CA ASN A 176 -3.13 -1.79 -5.55
C ASN A 176 -4.51 -1.96 -6.20
N LEU A 177 -4.73 -3.08 -6.84
CA LEU A 177 -5.91 -3.41 -7.63
C LEU A 177 -6.83 -4.36 -6.88
N GLY A 178 -8.13 -4.16 -7.00
CA GLY A 178 -9.14 -5.05 -6.44
C GLY A 178 -10.42 -5.10 -7.26
N LYS A 179 -11.15 -6.21 -7.16
CA LYS A 179 -12.42 -6.33 -7.85
C LYS A 179 -13.54 -5.53 -7.18
N ASN A 180 -14.57 -5.16 -7.92
CA ASN A 180 -15.81 -4.65 -7.35
C ASN A 180 -16.49 -5.70 -6.47
N LYS A 181 -17.25 -5.24 -5.47
CA LYS A 181 -17.96 -6.11 -4.53
C LYS A 181 -19.00 -6.99 -5.24
N ASP A 182 -19.69 -6.42 -6.21
CA ASP A 182 -20.75 -7.04 -7.02
C ASP A 182 -20.24 -7.89 -8.19
N THR A 183 -18.96 -7.83 -8.54
CA THR A 183 -18.37 -8.74 -9.51
C THR A 183 -18.23 -10.14 -8.90
N PRO A 184 -18.82 -11.19 -9.48
CA PRO A 184 -18.63 -12.57 -9.04
C PRO A 184 -17.17 -13.00 -9.07
N ASN A 185 -16.80 -14.05 -8.31
CA ASN A 185 -15.40 -14.49 -8.27
C ASN A 185 -14.93 -15.12 -9.59
N GLU A 186 -15.84 -15.78 -10.33
CA GLU A 186 -15.60 -16.31 -11.68
C GLU A 186 -15.22 -15.24 -12.68
N ASP A 187 -15.74 -14.02 -12.51
CA ASP A 187 -15.48 -12.85 -13.36
C ASP A 187 -14.39 -11.93 -12.80
N ALA A 188 -13.86 -12.24 -11.62
CA ALA A 188 -12.89 -11.39 -10.93
C ALA A 188 -11.71 -10.97 -11.80
N ALA A 189 -11.22 -11.90 -12.63
CA ALA A 189 -10.10 -11.64 -13.52
C ALA A 189 -10.35 -10.51 -14.52
N LEU A 190 -11.61 -10.26 -14.93
CA LEU A 190 -11.96 -9.15 -15.82
C LEU A 190 -11.67 -7.80 -15.17
N ASP A 191 -12.01 -7.65 -13.89
CA ASP A 191 -11.75 -6.44 -13.12
C ASP A 191 -10.23 -6.16 -12.99
N TYR A 192 -9.44 -7.20 -12.64
CA TYR A 192 -7.99 -7.04 -12.51
C TYR A 192 -7.29 -6.77 -13.84
N VAL A 193 -7.71 -7.43 -14.93
CA VAL A 193 -7.19 -7.22 -16.28
C VAL A 193 -7.47 -5.79 -16.75
N SER A 194 -8.72 -5.33 -16.61
CA SER A 194 -9.12 -3.96 -16.94
C SER A 194 -8.30 -2.92 -16.16
N LEU A 195 -8.13 -3.12 -14.85
CA LEU A 195 -7.33 -2.21 -14.03
C LEU A 195 -5.84 -2.26 -14.38
N ALA A 196 -5.30 -3.44 -14.71
CA ALA A 196 -3.91 -3.58 -15.13
C ALA A 196 -3.65 -2.82 -16.45
N ASP A 197 -4.55 -2.92 -17.42
CA ASP A 197 -4.46 -2.15 -18.66
C ASP A 197 -4.46 -0.64 -18.41
N VAL A 198 -5.45 -0.18 -17.64
CA VAL A 198 -5.62 1.25 -17.31
C VAL A 198 -4.41 1.82 -16.58
N PHE A 199 -3.89 1.10 -15.57
CA PHE A 199 -2.88 1.66 -14.67
C PHE A 199 -1.44 1.33 -15.05
N ALA A 200 -1.20 0.49 -16.06
CA ALA A 200 0.15 0.17 -16.55
C ALA A 200 1.01 1.40 -16.86
N ARG A 201 0.39 2.45 -17.39
CA ARG A 201 1.07 3.71 -17.77
C ARG A 201 1.42 4.61 -16.60
N TYR A 202 0.70 4.49 -15.46
CA TYR A 202 0.84 5.36 -14.30
C TYR A 202 1.70 4.75 -13.21
N ALA A 203 1.61 3.44 -13.02
CA ALA A 203 2.29 2.71 -11.97
C ALA A 203 3.76 2.41 -12.31
N ASP A 204 4.62 2.39 -11.29
CA ASP A 204 5.93 1.76 -11.40
C ASP A 204 5.80 0.24 -11.16
N TYR A 205 4.85 -0.21 -10.31
CA TYR A 205 4.44 -1.60 -10.16
C TYR A 205 2.94 -1.70 -9.82
N LEU A 206 2.34 -2.85 -10.10
CA LEU A 206 0.96 -3.18 -9.74
C LEU A 206 0.92 -4.22 -8.62
N THR A 207 -0.12 -4.17 -7.77
CA THR A 207 -0.37 -5.20 -6.75
C THR A 207 -1.76 -5.80 -6.94
N ILE A 208 -1.83 -7.11 -7.09
CA ILE A 208 -3.07 -7.89 -7.12
C ILE A 208 -3.50 -8.17 -5.69
N ASN A 209 -4.58 -7.52 -5.23
CA ASN A 209 -5.06 -7.65 -3.86
C ASN A 209 -6.24 -8.61 -3.76
N ILE A 210 -5.95 -9.86 -3.43
CA ILE A 210 -6.91 -10.95 -3.24
C ILE A 210 -7.06 -11.35 -1.76
N SER A 211 -6.56 -10.53 -0.84
CA SER A 211 -6.34 -10.92 0.56
C SER A 211 -7.21 -10.18 1.58
N SER A 212 -8.07 -9.23 1.13
CA SER A 212 -8.93 -8.49 2.04
C SER A 212 -9.99 -9.40 2.68
N PRO A 213 -10.16 -9.36 4.01
CA PRO A 213 -11.23 -10.10 4.69
C PRO A 213 -12.59 -9.40 4.59
N ASN A 214 -12.64 -8.19 4.03
CA ASN A 214 -13.78 -7.28 4.10
C ASN A 214 -14.64 -7.26 2.83
N THR A 215 -14.27 -8.08 1.83
CA THR A 215 -15.02 -8.32 0.60
C THR A 215 -15.39 -9.79 0.55
N THR A 216 -16.68 -10.07 0.49
CA THR A 216 -17.21 -11.45 0.55
C THR A 216 -16.57 -12.31 -0.56
N GLY A 217 -16.10 -13.49 -0.18
CA GLY A 217 -15.53 -14.47 -1.11
C GLY A 217 -14.16 -14.11 -1.70
N LEU A 218 -13.65 -12.88 -1.54
CA LEU A 218 -12.41 -12.45 -2.19
C LEU A 218 -11.22 -13.38 -1.89
N ARG A 219 -11.11 -13.88 -0.66
CA ARG A 219 -9.99 -14.73 -0.25
C ARG A 219 -9.98 -16.09 -0.93
N GLN A 220 -11.11 -16.55 -1.49
CA GLN A 220 -11.17 -17.77 -2.31
C GLN A 220 -10.30 -17.65 -3.58
N LEU A 221 -10.05 -16.43 -4.05
CA LEU A 221 -9.10 -16.18 -5.15
C LEU A 221 -7.64 -16.55 -4.82
N GLN A 222 -7.33 -16.86 -3.55
CA GLN A 222 -6.02 -17.39 -3.14
C GLN A 222 -5.93 -18.91 -3.27
N GLU A 223 -7.04 -19.60 -3.52
CA GLU A 223 -7.06 -21.03 -3.80
C GLU A 223 -6.35 -21.32 -5.11
N ARG A 224 -5.60 -22.44 -5.20
CA ARG A 224 -4.70 -22.78 -6.30
C ARG A 224 -5.30 -22.53 -7.67
N GLY A 225 -6.46 -23.13 -8.00
CA GLY A 225 -7.05 -23.04 -9.34
C GLY A 225 -7.54 -21.63 -9.69
N ALA A 226 -8.19 -20.95 -8.75
CA ALA A 226 -8.67 -19.59 -8.95
C ALA A 226 -7.50 -18.61 -9.10
N LEU A 227 -6.46 -18.76 -8.31
CA LEU A 227 -5.26 -17.95 -8.38
C LEU A 227 -4.51 -18.16 -9.70
N GLU A 228 -4.35 -19.40 -10.15
CA GLU A 228 -3.68 -19.72 -11.42
C GLU A 228 -4.41 -19.09 -12.61
N SER A 229 -5.74 -19.25 -12.68
CA SER A 229 -6.57 -18.62 -13.71
C SER A 229 -6.45 -17.11 -13.73
N LEU A 230 -6.55 -16.48 -12.56
CA LEU A 230 -6.41 -15.02 -12.40
C LEU A 230 -5.03 -14.53 -12.87
N LEU A 231 -3.95 -15.13 -12.36
CA LEU A 231 -2.58 -14.68 -12.66
C LEU A 231 -2.18 -14.94 -14.09
N THR A 232 -2.70 -16.00 -14.74
CA THR A 232 -2.50 -16.24 -16.17
C THR A 232 -3.07 -15.09 -17.00
N ARG A 233 -4.32 -14.72 -16.79
CA ARG A 233 -4.99 -13.61 -17.51
C ARG A 233 -4.34 -12.25 -17.27
N VAL A 234 -3.97 -11.97 -16.01
CA VAL A 234 -3.24 -10.74 -15.66
C VAL A 234 -1.84 -10.73 -16.31
N GLY A 235 -1.16 -11.87 -16.36
CA GLY A 235 0.13 -12.03 -17.03
C GLY A 235 0.06 -11.82 -18.55
N GLU A 236 -1.03 -12.24 -19.20
CA GLU A 236 -1.28 -11.96 -20.62
C GLU A 236 -1.48 -10.45 -20.85
N GLN A 237 -2.31 -9.80 -20.05
CA GLN A 237 -2.51 -8.34 -20.12
C GLN A 237 -1.20 -7.58 -19.87
N ARG A 238 -0.38 -8.02 -18.92
CA ARG A 238 0.95 -7.44 -18.68
C ARG A 238 1.79 -7.42 -19.96
N LYS A 239 1.88 -8.55 -20.69
CA LYS A 239 2.64 -8.61 -21.94
C LYS A 239 2.16 -7.60 -22.97
N ILE A 240 0.84 -7.45 -23.12
CA ILE A 240 0.22 -6.47 -24.03
C ILE A 240 0.61 -5.04 -23.61
N SER A 241 0.48 -4.73 -22.32
CA SER A 241 0.80 -3.41 -21.78
C SER A 241 2.29 -3.08 -21.90
N GLU A 242 3.19 -4.02 -21.60
CA GLU A 242 4.65 -3.86 -21.74
C GLU A 242 5.07 -3.62 -23.19
N ALA A 243 4.51 -4.37 -24.14
CA ALA A 243 4.78 -4.20 -25.56
C ALA A 243 4.31 -2.81 -26.05
N SER A 244 3.11 -2.39 -25.66
CA SER A 244 2.53 -1.10 -26.04
C SER A 244 3.30 0.09 -25.43
N LEU A 245 3.66 -0.01 -24.15
CA LEU A 245 4.31 1.09 -23.41
C LEU A 245 5.84 1.06 -23.52
N LYS A 246 6.43 0.02 -24.08
CA LYS A 246 7.88 -0.24 -24.09
C LYS A 246 8.51 -0.08 -22.71
N LYS A 247 7.79 -0.58 -21.68
CA LYS A 247 8.14 -0.43 -20.27
C LYS A 247 7.85 -1.74 -19.54
N ARG A 248 8.80 -2.21 -18.73
CA ARG A 248 8.53 -3.30 -17.79
C ARG A 248 7.48 -2.90 -16.77
N LEU A 249 6.53 -3.80 -16.48
CA LEU A 249 5.47 -3.61 -15.51
C LEU A 249 5.53 -4.72 -14.46
N PRO A 250 6.25 -4.54 -13.35
CA PRO A 250 6.25 -5.52 -12.27
C PRO A 250 4.87 -5.69 -11.65
N ILE A 251 4.49 -6.95 -11.38
CA ILE A 251 3.23 -7.31 -10.75
C ILE A 251 3.50 -8.13 -9.50
N LEU A 252 2.97 -7.65 -8.37
CA LEU A 252 3.07 -8.27 -7.06
C LEU A 252 1.72 -8.86 -6.66
N VAL A 253 1.74 -9.91 -5.83
CA VAL A 253 0.52 -10.51 -5.26
C VAL A 253 0.52 -10.31 -3.75
N LYS A 254 -0.60 -9.76 -3.20
CA LYS A 254 -0.74 -9.52 -1.75
C LYS A 254 -1.58 -10.60 -1.09
N LEU A 255 -0.97 -11.31 -0.13
CA LEU A 255 -1.53 -12.47 0.53
C LEU A 255 -2.07 -12.17 1.94
N SER A 256 -3.01 -13.01 2.37
CA SER A 256 -3.60 -13.00 3.71
C SER A 256 -2.64 -13.62 4.74
N PRO A 257 -2.62 -13.11 5.98
CA PRO A 257 -1.92 -13.78 7.07
C PRO A 257 -2.67 -14.99 7.64
N ASP A 258 -3.89 -15.22 7.18
CA ASP A 258 -4.78 -16.24 7.73
C ASP A 258 -4.82 -17.52 6.89
N LEU A 259 -3.99 -17.62 5.85
CA LEU A 259 -3.79 -18.86 5.10
C LEU A 259 -3.14 -19.92 6.01
N ALA A 260 -3.61 -21.16 5.91
CA ALA A 260 -2.91 -22.29 6.48
C ALA A 260 -1.56 -22.51 5.77
N GLU A 261 -0.63 -23.21 6.37
CA GLU A 261 0.71 -23.42 5.82
C GLU A 261 0.69 -24.00 4.41
N ALA A 262 -0.12 -25.06 4.20
CA ALA A 262 -0.26 -25.68 2.88
C ALA A 262 -0.92 -24.77 1.85
N GLU A 263 -1.87 -23.91 2.26
CA GLU A 263 -2.51 -22.94 1.37
C GLU A 263 -1.52 -21.84 0.95
N LEU A 264 -0.69 -21.37 1.89
CA LEU A 264 0.35 -20.38 1.61
C LEU A 264 1.38 -20.97 0.64
N ASP A 265 1.84 -22.20 0.86
CA ASP A 265 2.79 -22.87 -0.02
C ASP A 265 2.21 -23.07 -1.44
N ALA A 266 0.94 -23.48 -1.55
CA ALA A 266 0.25 -23.60 -2.83
C ALA A 266 0.12 -22.26 -3.55
N ALA A 267 -0.23 -21.20 -2.84
CA ALA A 267 -0.33 -19.86 -3.43
C ALA A 267 1.03 -19.34 -3.91
N LEU A 268 2.10 -19.55 -3.13
CA LEU A 268 3.45 -19.14 -3.51
C LEU A 268 3.95 -19.92 -4.74
N GLU A 269 3.65 -21.23 -4.82
CA GLU A 269 3.97 -22.05 -6.02
C GLU A 269 3.32 -21.49 -7.27
N VAL A 270 2.02 -21.14 -7.20
CA VAL A 270 1.30 -20.54 -8.34
C VAL A 270 1.91 -19.19 -8.72
N ILE A 271 2.24 -18.34 -7.74
CA ILE A 271 2.86 -17.03 -7.97
C ILE A 271 4.19 -17.18 -8.72
N LEU A 272 5.04 -18.12 -8.31
CA LEU A 272 6.33 -18.40 -8.97
C LEU A 272 6.12 -18.94 -10.39
N ARG A 273 5.23 -19.93 -10.59
CA ARG A 273 4.90 -20.47 -11.92
C ARG A 273 4.34 -19.42 -12.87
N ALA A 274 3.49 -18.53 -12.37
CA ALA A 274 2.92 -17.42 -13.15
C ALA A 274 3.94 -16.29 -13.42
N LYS A 275 5.18 -16.43 -12.94
CA LYS A 275 6.27 -15.46 -13.12
C LYS A 275 5.86 -14.06 -12.66
N MET A 276 5.20 -13.96 -11.50
CA MET A 276 4.98 -12.67 -10.83
C MET A 276 6.28 -12.17 -10.22
N ASP A 277 6.43 -10.85 -10.16
CA ASP A 277 7.70 -10.21 -9.81
C ASP A 277 7.96 -10.12 -8.30
N GLY A 278 6.96 -10.36 -7.46
CA GLY A 278 7.11 -10.34 -6.02
C GLY A 278 5.83 -10.66 -5.26
N VAL A 279 5.96 -10.80 -3.95
CA VAL A 279 4.85 -11.07 -3.03
C VAL A 279 4.84 -10.08 -1.88
N ILE A 280 3.64 -9.65 -1.46
CA ILE A 280 3.43 -8.82 -0.27
C ILE A 280 2.80 -9.66 0.83
N VAL A 281 3.50 -9.85 1.92
CA VAL A 281 3.03 -10.53 3.14
C VAL A 281 3.16 -9.59 4.34
N THR A 282 2.03 -9.15 4.96
CA THR A 282 0.67 -9.66 4.80
C THR A 282 -0.37 -8.53 4.70
N ASN A 283 -1.64 -8.90 4.43
CA ASN A 283 -2.81 -8.06 4.69
C ASN A 283 -3.18 -8.12 6.21
N THR A 284 -4.39 -7.73 6.57
CA THR A 284 -4.94 -7.78 7.93
C THR A 284 -5.45 -9.18 8.30
N THR A 285 -5.52 -9.49 9.61
CA THR A 285 -5.97 -10.78 10.14
C THR A 285 -7.37 -10.73 10.73
N LEU A 286 -8.06 -11.86 10.72
CA LEU A 286 -9.32 -12.06 11.48
C LEU A 286 -9.07 -12.53 12.92
N SER A 287 -7.83 -12.91 13.28
CA SER A 287 -7.49 -13.31 14.64
C SER A 287 -7.71 -12.17 15.64
N ARG A 288 -8.20 -12.52 16.81
CA ARG A 288 -8.43 -11.61 17.95
C ARG A 288 -7.63 -12.00 19.20
N ALA A 289 -6.75 -12.99 19.05
CA ALA A 289 -5.97 -13.51 20.18
C ALA A 289 -5.15 -12.40 20.85
N GLY A 290 -5.18 -12.37 22.18
CA GLY A 290 -4.39 -11.47 23.01
C GLY A 290 -4.87 -10.01 23.06
N LEU A 291 -6.02 -9.66 22.45
CA LEU A 291 -6.55 -8.31 22.51
C LEU A 291 -7.17 -7.99 23.87
N ARG A 292 -6.82 -6.80 24.38
CA ARG A 292 -7.30 -6.24 25.64
C ARG A 292 -8.48 -5.30 25.49
N SER A 293 -8.56 -4.60 24.36
CA SER A 293 -9.59 -3.60 24.10
C SER A 293 -11.01 -4.19 24.18
N ASN A 294 -11.95 -3.41 24.71
CA ASN A 294 -13.37 -3.73 24.71
C ASN A 294 -13.98 -3.81 23.30
N ARG A 295 -13.30 -3.26 22.29
CA ARG A 295 -13.69 -3.32 20.88
C ARG A 295 -13.18 -4.58 20.15
N LYS A 296 -12.60 -5.55 20.84
CA LYS A 296 -12.09 -6.79 20.23
C LYS A 296 -13.15 -7.62 19.48
N GLY A 297 -14.43 -7.46 19.81
CA GLY A 297 -15.56 -8.11 19.15
C GLY A 297 -15.94 -7.53 17.79
N GLU A 298 -15.37 -6.39 17.38
CA GLU A 298 -15.71 -5.79 16.10
C GLU A 298 -15.29 -6.68 14.91
N ALA A 299 -16.18 -6.81 13.93
CA ALA A 299 -15.89 -7.53 12.69
C ALA A 299 -14.91 -6.75 11.81
N GLY A 300 -14.11 -7.46 11.01
CA GLY A 300 -13.16 -6.87 10.06
C GLY A 300 -11.72 -7.32 10.26
N GLY A 301 -10.81 -6.78 9.46
CA GLY A 301 -9.39 -7.08 9.51
C GLY A 301 -8.66 -6.29 10.60
N LEU A 302 -7.88 -6.98 11.43
CA LEU A 302 -7.04 -6.41 12.49
C LEU A 302 -5.63 -6.14 11.97
N SER A 303 -5.11 -4.95 12.28
CA SER A 303 -3.74 -4.50 11.98
C SER A 303 -3.08 -3.87 13.23
N GLY A 304 -1.79 -3.58 13.15
CA GLY A 304 -1.04 -2.98 14.26
C GLY A 304 -0.26 -4.02 15.07
N SER A 305 0.12 -3.67 16.30
CA SER A 305 1.00 -4.49 17.15
C SER A 305 0.58 -5.97 17.26
N PRO A 306 -0.71 -6.31 17.43
CA PRO A 306 -1.12 -7.72 17.57
C PRO A 306 -0.85 -8.59 16.34
N LEU A 307 -0.76 -7.97 15.14
CA LEU A 307 -0.47 -8.71 13.90
C LEU A 307 1.01 -9.11 13.78
N LYS A 308 1.91 -8.53 14.58
CA LYS A 308 3.36 -8.67 14.44
C LYS A 308 3.82 -10.13 14.40
N VAL A 309 3.48 -10.91 15.42
CA VAL A 309 3.95 -12.30 15.55
C VAL A 309 3.47 -13.14 14.35
N LYS A 310 2.20 -13.00 13.98
CA LYS A 310 1.60 -13.77 12.88
C LYS A 310 2.23 -13.38 11.53
N SER A 311 2.41 -12.09 11.25
CA SER A 311 3.02 -11.64 10.01
C SER A 311 4.51 -12.02 9.92
N GLU A 312 5.23 -12.11 11.04
CA GLU A 312 6.60 -12.63 11.07
C GLU A 312 6.64 -14.14 10.78
N ALA A 313 5.69 -14.91 11.29
CA ALA A 313 5.60 -16.35 10.98
C ALA A 313 5.35 -16.57 9.48
N VAL A 314 4.39 -15.84 8.89
CA VAL A 314 4.13 -15.90 7.45
C VAL A 314 5.34 -15.45 6.63
N LEU A 315 6.02 -14.37 7.02
CA LEU A 315 7.25 -13.95 6.35
C LEU A 315 8.31 -15.04 6.33
N ARG A 316 8.55 -15.69 7.48
CA ARG A 316 9.55 -16.76 7.62
C ARG A 316 9.26 -17.95 6.70
N GLN A 317 7.99 -18.37 6.63
CA GLN A 317 7.55 -19.42 5.73
C GLN A 317 7.69 -18.98 4.27
N THR A 318 7.28 -17.75 3.93
CA THR A 318 7.42 -17.20 2.58
C THR A 318 8.88 -17.16 2.12
N VAL A 319 9.80 -16.68 2.97
CA VAL A 319 11.25 -16.65 2.67
C VAL A 319 11.77 -18.06 2.38
N LYS A 320 11.42 -19.04 3.22
CA LYS A 320 11.80 -20.44 3.02
C LYS A 320 11.28 -20.98 1.69
N ARG A 321 10.01 -20.71 1.36
CA ARG A 321 9.36 -21.26 0.15
C ARG A 321 9.81 -20.58 -1.13
N VAL A 322 9.98 -19.26 -1.11
CA VAL A 322 10.42 -18.46 -2.26
C VAL A 322 11.91 -18.65 -2.55
N ASN A 323 12.70 -18.93 -1.52
CA ASN A 323 14.14 -19.26 -1.62
C ASN A 323 14.94 -18.29 -2.52
N GLY A 324 14.64 -17.00 -2.44
CA GLY A 324 15.33 -15.95 -3.20
C GLY A 324 14.91 -15.77 -4.66
N GLU A 325 13.96 -16.57 -5.18
CA GLU A 325 13.51 -16.48 -6.58
C GLU A 325 12.84 -15.14 -6.91
N ILE A 326 12.09 -14.56 -5.97
CA ILE A 326 11.44 -13.25 -6.11
C ILE A 326 11.57 -12.42 -4.83
N PRO A 327 11.64 -11.08 -4.91
CA PRO A 327 11.63 -10.19 -3.77
C PRO A 327 10.35 -10.28 -2.94
N ILE A 328 10.49 -10.12 -1.62
CA ILE A 328 9.39 -10.18 -0.66
C ILE A 328 9.21 -8.80 -0.02
N VAL A 329 7.98 -8.28 -0.01
CA VAL A 329 7.59 -7.08 0.72
C VAL A 329 6.89 -7.49 2.01
N SER A 330 7.45 -7.12 3.18
CA SER A 330 6.83 -7.44 4.46
C SER A 330 5.94 -6.32 4.96
N ALA A 331 4.70 -6.65 5.33
CA ALA A 331 3.73 -5.74 5.91
C ALA A 331 3.03 -6.36 7.13
N GLY A 332 2.55 -5.52 8.04
CA GLY A 332 1.80 -5.93 9.22
C GLY A 332 2.62 -5.93 10.52
N GLY A 333 2.17 -5.18 11.51
CA GLY A 333 2.77 -5.12 12.84
C GLY A 333 4.10 -4.37 12.95
N ILE A 334 4.51 -3.63 11.93
CA ILE A 334 5.73 -2.80 11.96
C ILE A 334 5.38 -1.47 12.64
N MET A 335 5.79 -1.32 13.89
CA MET A 335 5.46 -0.18 14.75
C MET A 335 6.70 0.63 15.18
N SER A 336 7.90 0.12 14.93
CA SER A 336 9.18 0.72 15.35
C SER A 336 10.29 0.47 14.35
N PRO A 337 11.42 1.21 14.44
CA PRO A 337 12.63 0.91 13.67
C PRO A 337 13.17 -0.50 13.87
N ASP A 338 13.08 -1.03 15.09
CA ASP A 338 13.56 -2.38 15.40
C ASP A 338 12.67 -3.47 14.77
N ASP A 339 11.34 -3.22 14.67
CA ASP A 339 10.45 -4.12 13.93
C ASP A 339 10.84 -4.15 12.44
N ALA A 340 11.09 -2.98 11.86
CA ALA A 340 11.49 -2.84 10.46
C ALA A 340 12.81 -3.57 10.17
N LYS A 341 13.83 -3.32 11.02
CA LYS A 341 15.14 -3.98 10.92
C LYS A 341 14.99 -5.50 10.95
N ARG A 342 14.24 -6.02 11.91
CA ARG A 342 13.97 -7.46 12.04
C ARG A 342 13.35 -8.05 10.78
N ARG A 343 12.41 -7.35 10.11
CA ARG A 343 11.81 -7.85 8.87
C ARG A 343 12.82 -7.98 7.74
N LEU A 344 13.72 -7.02 7.59
CA LEU A 344 14.79 -7.09 6.59
C LEU A 344 15.79 -8.19 6.93
N GLU A 345 16.18 -8.33 8.20
CA GLU A 345 17.05 -9.43 8.67
C GLU A 345 16.42 -10.82 8.48
N MET A 346 15.10 -10.91 8.49
CA MET A 346 14.36 -12.15 8.21
C MET A 346 14.27 -12.49 6.71
N GLY A 347 14.78 -11.63 5.81
CA GLY A 347 14.81 -11.86 4.36
C GLY A 347 13.75 -11.09 3.56
N ALA A 348 13.04 -10.12 4.16
CA ALA A 348 12.24 -9.19 3.36
C ALA A 348 13.16 -8.24 2.59
N THR A 349 12.85 -7.97 1.31
CA THR A 349 13.56 -7.00 0.49
C THR A 349 13.08 -5.56 0.77
N LEU A 350 11.78 -5.41 0.95
CA LEU A 350 11.10 -4.15 1.25
C LEU A 350 10.12 -4.34 2.41
N ILE A 351 9.74 -3.23 3.05
CA ILE A 351 8.72 -3.21 4.10
C ILE A 351 7.63 -2.20 3.80
N GLN A 352 6.42 -2.46 4.27
CA GLN A 352 5.32 -1.50 4.21
C GLN A 352 4.74 -1.23 5.61
N ILE A 353 4.55 0.04 5.95
CA ILE A 353 3.92 0.49 7.19
C ILE A 353 2.52 1.07 6.92
N TYR A 354 1.62 0.90 7.88
CA TYR A 354 0.29 1.51 7.88
C TYR A 354 -0.11 1.96 9.30
N THR A 355 -0.46 1.02 10.17
CA THR A 355 -0.91 1.32 11.54
C THR A 355 0.19 1.98 12.37
N GLY A 356 1.45 1.62 12.12
CA GLY A 356 2.61 2.32 12.71
C GLY A 356 2.60 3.82 12.42
N LEU A 357 2.25 4.23 11.20
CA LEU A 357 2.12 5.66 10.84
C LEU A 357 1.01 6.34 11.65
N ILE A 358 -0.13 5.66 11.88
CA ILE A 358 -1.23 6.20 12.67
C ILE A 358 -0.82 6.45 14.13
N TYR A 359 -0.07 5.54 14.75
CA TYR A 359 0.30 5.63 16.16
C TYR A 359 1.59 6.42 16.43
N ARG A 360 2.56 6.40 15.52
CA ARG A 360 3.89 7.04 15.66
C ARG A 360 4.04 8.33 14.86
N GLY A 361 3.12 8.58 13.93
CA GLY A 361 3.11 9.79 13.09
C GLY A 361 4.07 9.74 11.91
N PRO A 362 4.11 10.85 11.14
CA PRO A 362 4.80 10.92 9.85
C PRO A 362 6.33 10.75 9.93
N ALA A 363 6.92 10.96 11.09
CA ALA A 363 8.36 10.75 11.28
C ALA A 363 8.78 9.28 11.33
N LEU A 364 7.84 8.31 11.34
CA LEU A 364 8.17 6.90 11.48
C LEU A 364 9.05 6.41 10.32
N ALA A 365 8.74 6.76 9.07
CA ALA A 365 9.55 6.37 7.92
C ALA A 365 10.99 6.89 8.03
N LEU A 366 11.16 8.17 8.36
CA LEU A 366 12.47 8.79 8.62
C LEU A 366 13.22 8.08 9.75
N ASN A 367 12.53 7.77 10.87
CA ASN A 367 13.16 7.12 12.03
C ASN A 367 13.62 5.70 11.70
N ILE A 368 12.85 4.97 10.87
CA ILE A 368 13.24 3.66 10.36
C ILE A 368 14.46 3.81 9.45
N ALA A 369 14.43 4.72 8.48
CA ALA A 369 15.53 4.91 7.53
C ALA A 369 16.86 5.29 8.19
N ARG A 370 16.82 5.96 9.33
CA ARG A 370 18.03 6.31 10.11
C ARG A 370 18.67 5.13 10.85
N LYS A 371 17.99 3.99 10.90
CA LYS A 371 18.47 2.79 11.60
C LYS A 371 19.33 1.90 10.68
N PHE A 372 19.28 2.15 9.38
CA PHE A 372 20.06 1.47 8.34
C PHE A 372 21.16 2.38 7.79
#